data_e1a1505fe120295c4ac107250129e839
#
_entry.id   e1a1505fe120295c4ac107250129e839
#
_cell.length_a   1.000
_cell.length_b   1.000
_cell.length_c   1.000
_cell.angle_alpha   90.00
_cell.angle_beta   90.00
_cell.angle_gamma   90.00
#
_symmetry.space_group_name_H-M   'P 1'
#
loop_
_entity.id
_entity.type
_entity.pdbx_description
1 polymer ?
#
loop_
_entity_poly.entity_id
_entity_poly.type
_entity_poly.pdbx_seq_one_letter_code
_entity_poly.pdbx_strand_id
1 'polypeptide(L)'
;LSPAIPAAVSRGSVAEALQSLINISAQVSVNNREEPVNRVRIALEAYLDPYLGETLGAAQAVEEVRAAGTGYSARIALGFPVGGYQAELQAALAGQLATAGVAAPLAIELRSDIRSHAVQRNLKPLGEISNVVAVASGKGGVGKSTVAVNLALAWAAQGARVGILDADIYGPSQPLMLGLSGQRPSSPDGKRLRPLASHGISAMSIGFLVDAEQPMVWRGPMVTQALTQLLGETEWGALDYLVVDMPPGTGDIQLTLAQRVPVAGAVIVTTPQDIALADARKGLKMFEKVSVPVLGIVENMSLHVCSNCGHIEHIFGAGGGERMAREYGVRLLGELPLDGHIREETDGGRPTVVAAPEAPRARPYFEMARRTAAALATRARDRSSVFPKIVVEET
;
A
#
# COMPACT_ATOMS: atom_id res chain seq x y z
N LEU A 1 -53.68 -78.31 2.52
CA LEU A 1 -52.47 -77.62 2.88
C LEU A 1 -52.48 -76.25 2.10
N SER A 2 -52.91 -75.18 2.79
CA SER A 2 -52.90 -73.83 2.28
C SER A 2 -51.51 -73.19 2.47
N PRO A 3 -50.98 -72.42 1.53
CA PRO A 3 -49.75 -71.65 1.70
C PRO A 3 -50.06 -70.36 2.45
N ALA A 4 -49.25 -70.08 3.46
CA ALA A 4 -49.29 -68.86 4.27
C ALA A 4 -48.86 -67.65 3.48
N ILE A 5 -49.62 -66.55 3.58
CA ILE A 5 -49.31 -65.20 3.03
C ILE A 5 -48.22 -64.59 3.92
N PRO A 6 -47.12 -64.06 3.36
CA PRO A 6 -46.11 -63.39 4.15
C PRO A 6 -46.61 -62.01 4.59
N ALA A 7 -46.28 -61.66 5.85
CA ALA A 7 -46.71 -60.51 6.63
C ALA A 7 -46.39 -59.16 5.94
N ALA A 8 -47.24 -58.20 6.21
CA ALA A 8 -47.20 -56.80 5.75
C ALA A 8 -45.87 -56.14 6.08
N VAL A 9 -45.20 -55.55 5.08
CA VAL A 9 -44.11 -54.59 5.23
C VAL A 9 -44.64 -53.40 6.02
N SER A 10 -44.02 -53.12 7.18
CA SER A 10 -44.43 -52.06 8.08
C SER A 10 -44.32 -50.70 7.41
N ARG A 11 -45.35 -49.85 7.52
CA ARG A 11 -45.41 -48.49 6.96
C ARG A 11 -44.23 -47.61 7.43
N GLY A 12 -43.51 -47.95 8.49
CA GLY A 12 -42.32 -47.26 8.96
C GLY A 12 -41.10 -47.41 8.06
N SER A 13 -40.90 -48.58 7.46
CA SER A 13 -39.70 -48.88 6.63
C SER A 13 -39.71 -48.11 5.29
N VAL A 14 -40.90 -47.81 4.77
CA VAL A 14 -41.03 -47.05 3.50
C VAL A 14 -40.74 -45.55 3.71
N ALA A 15 -41.20 -45.01 4.86
CA ALA A 15 -40.96 -43.61 5.21
C ALA A 15 -39.46 -43.34 5.51
N GLU A 16 -38.78 -44.26 6.18
CA GLU A 16 -37.33 -44.16 6.41
C GLU A 16 -36.51 -44.31 5.16
N ALA A 17 -36.90 -45.19 4.25
CA ALA A 17 -36.27 -45.35 2.95
C ALA A 17 -36.45 -44.10 2.04
N LEU A 18 -37.66 -43.48 2.04
CA LEU A 18 -37.93 -42.25 1.35
C LEU A 18 -37.14 -41.08 1.95
N GLN A 19 -37.06 -40.97 3.26
CA GLN A 19 -36.26 -39.92 3.93
C GLN A 19 -34.75 -40.08 3.63
N SER A 20 -34.25 -41.31 3.60
CA SER A 20 -32.87 -41.61 3.21
C SER A 20 -32.58 -41.24 1.73
N LEU A 21 -33.49 -41.52 0.80
CA LEU A 21 -33.37 -41.16 -0.60
C LEU A 21 -33.44 -39.64 -0.80
N ILE A 22 -34.27 -38.93 -0.05
CA ILE A 22 -34.34 -37.45 -0.06
C ILE A 22 -33.02 -36.88 0.46
N ASN A 23 -32.47 -37.40 1.54
CA ASN A 23 -31.19 -36.96 2.09
C ASN A 23 -30.01 -37.25 1.12
N ILE A 24 -29.99 -38.42 0.49
CA ILE A 24 -28.98 -38.78 -0.52
C ILE A 24 -29.13 -37.85 -1.76
N SER A 25 -30.34 -37.59 -2.24
CA SER A 25 -30.57 -36.71 -3.37
C SER A 25 -30.20 -35.26 -3.04
N ALA A 26 -30.46 -34.80 -1.82
CA ALA A 26 -30.02 -33.49 -1.35
C ALA A 26 -28.49 -33.42 -1.25
N GLN A 27 -27.84 -34.44 -0.73
CA GLN A 27 -26.38 -34.53 -0.63
C GLN A 27 -25.69 -34.60 -2.01
N VAL A 28 -26.25 -35.37 -2.95
CA VAL A 28 -25.78 -35.45 -4.36
C VAL A 28 -25.98 -34.11 -5.08
N SER A 29 -27.09 -33.40 -4.80
CA SER A 29 -27.34 -32.09 -5.41
C SER A 29 -26.46 -30.98 -4.81
N VAL A 30 -26.06 -31.08 -3.54
CA VAL A 30 -25.08 -30.19 -2.90
C VAL A 30 -23.68 -30.45 -3.47
N ASN A 31 -23.23 -31.69 -3.52
CA ASN A 31 -21.94 -32.04 -4.12
C ASN A 31 -21.82 -31.63 -5.61
N ASN A 32 -22.91 -31.77 -6.39
CA ASN A 32 -22.90 -31.35 -7.80
C ASN A 32 -22.89 -29.82 -8.02
N ARG A 33 -23.24 -29.03 -6.99
CA ARG A 33 -23.15 -27.56 -7.03
C ARG A 33 -21.82 -27.05 -6.47
N GLU A 34 -21.21 -27.77 -5.54
CA GLU A 34 -19.96 -27.38 -4.92
C GLU A 34 -18.73 -27.64 -5.83
N GLU A 35 -18.75 -28.69 -6.64
CA GLU A 35 -17.66 -29.03 -7.53
C GLU A 35 -17.32 -27.93 -8.58
N PRO A 36 -18.29 -27.32 -9.30
CA PRO A 36 -18.03 -26.22 -10.19
C PRO A 36 -17.53 -24.95 -9.47
N VAL A 37 -18.09 -24.63 -8.30
CA VAL A 37 -17.67 -23.46 -7.50
C VAL A 37 -16.23 -23.65 -7.00
N ASN A 38 -15.87 -24.88 -6.58
CA ASN A 38 -14.51 -25.17 -6.13
C ASN A 38 -13.48 -25.08 -7.28
N ARG A 39 -13.83 -25.52 -8.48
CA ARG A 39 -12.99 -25.35 -9.68
C ARG A 39 -12.73 -23.87 -9.98
N VAL A 40 -13.76 -23.03 -9.88
CA VAL A 40 -13.61 -21.56 -10.03
C VAL A 40 -12.69 -21.01 -8.96
N ARG A 41 -12.90 -21.38 -7.68
CA ARG A 41 -12.03 -20.94 -6.57
C ARG A 41 -10.56 -21.29 -6.84
N ILE A 42 -10.27 -22.54 -7.19
CA ILE A 42 -8.89 -22.98 -7.48
C ILE A 42 -8.28 -22.16 -8.63
N ALA A 43 -9.05 -21.88 -9.68
CA ALA A 43 -8.57 -21.10 -10.81
C ALA A 43 -8.29 -19.63 -10.43
N LEU A 44 -9.14 -19.02 -9.58
CA LEU A 44 -8.92 -17.66 -9.06
C LEU A 44 -7.71 -17.62 -8.11
N GLU A 45 -7.59 -18.60 -7.22
CA GLU A 45 -6.47 -18.71 -6.27
C GLU A 45 -5.13 -18.93 -6.96
N ALA A 46 -5.12 -19.54 -8.15
CA ALA A 46 -3.92 -19.75 -8.94
C ALA A 46 -3.46 -18.50 -9.72
N TYR A 47 -4.28 -17.43 -9.78
CA TYR A 47 -3.90 -16.20 -10.46
C TYR A 47 -2.74 -15.51 -9.76
N LEU A 48 -1.67 -15.25 -10.52
CA LEU A 48 -0.51 -14.48 -10.07
C LEU A 48 -0.78 -12.99 -10.23
N ASP A 49 -1.01 -12.29 -9.11
CA ASP A 49 -1.25 -10.85 -9.14
C ASP A 49 0.06 -10.09 -9.39
N PRO A 50 0.11 -9.20 -10.40
CA PRO A 50 1.34 -8.51 -10.79
C PRO A 50 1.85 -7.51 -9.75
N TYR A 51 1.00 -7.02 -8.86
CA TYR A 51 1.37 -6.10 -7.80
C TYR A 51 1.86 -6.84 -6.56
N LEU A 52 1.16 -7.90 -6.15
CA LEU A 52 1.60 -8.76 -5.03
C LEU A 52 2.88 -9.53 -5.39
N GLY A 53 3.01 -10.00 -6.63
CA GLY A 53 4.07 -10.91 -7.06
C GLY A 53 3.92 -12.32 -6.49
N GLU A 54 2.72 -12.65 -6.00
CA GLU A 54 2.31 -13.97 -5.52
C GLU A 54 0.88 -14.27 -5.97
N THR A 55 0.44 -15.52 -5.81
CA THR A 55 -0.91 -15.91 -6.19
C THR A 55 -1.95 -15.39 -5.21
N LEU A 56 -3.19 -15.18 -5.69
CA LEU A 56 -4.30 -14.78 -4.81
C LEU A 56 -4.55 -15.81 -3.70
N GLY A 57 -4.26 -17.09 -3.95
CA GLY A 57 -4.32 -18.16 -2.96
C GLY A 57 -3.25 -18.03 -1.89
N ALA A 58 -1.98 -17.76 -2.26
CA ALA A 58 -0.89 -17.53 -1.32
C ALA A 58 -1.16 -16.30 -0.43
N ALA A 59 -1.71 -15.24 -1.03
CA ALA A 59 -2.14 -14.03 -0.33
C ALA A 59 -3.41 -14.22 0.52
N GLN A 60 -4.10 -15.36 0.40
CA GLN A 60 -5.41 -15.62 1.03
C GLN A 60 -6.45 -14.55 0.66
N ALA A 61 -6.39 -14.05 -0.58
CA ALA A 61 -7.18 -12.93 -1.03
C ALA A 61 -8.60 -13.30 -1.44
N VAL A 62 -8.86 -14.56 -1.85
CA VAL A 62 -10.17 -15.05 -2.28
C VAL A 62 -11.00 -15.44 -1.04
N GLU A 63 -11.85 -14.54 -0.59
CA GLU A 63 -12.69 -14.78 0.60
C GLU A 63 -13.86 -15.71 0.30
N GLU A 64 -14.54 -15.46 -0.81
CA GLU A 64 -15.76 -16.16 -1.14
C GLU A 64 -15.91 -16.33 -2.64
N VAL A 65 -16.45 -17.48 -3.05
CA VAL A 65 -16.90 -17.75 -4.42
C VAL A 65 -18.27 -18.39 -4.36
N ARG A 66 -19.21 -17.87 -5.14
CA ARG A 66 -20.59 -18.38 -5.21
C ARG A 66 -21.06 -18.50 -6.66
N ALA A 67 -21.98 -19.42 -6.91
CA ALA A 67 -22.75 -19.42 -8.14
C ALA A 67 -23.73 -18.24 -8.15
N ALA A 68 -23.82 -17.52 -9.25
CA ALA A 68 -24.68 -16.33 -9.40
C ALA A 68 -25.33 -16.32 -10.80
N GLY A 69 -26.62 -16.65 -10.86
CA GLY A 69 -27.34 -16.78 -12.13
C GLY A 69 -26.69 -17.83 -13.06
N THR A 70 -26.29 -17.39 -14.25
CA THR A 70 -25.59 -18.22 -15.25
C THR A 70 -24.07 -18.21 -15.08
N GLY A 71 -23.54 -17.51 -14.06
CA GLY A 71 -22.10 -17.36 -13.83
C GLY A 71 -21.72 -17.50 -12.37
N TYR A 72 -20.66 -16.78 -12.00
CA TYR A 72 -20.10 -16.80 -10.64
C TYR A 72 -19.90 -15.38 -10.10
N SER A 73 -19.94 -15.26 -8.78
CA SER A 73 -19.48 -14.07 -8.07
C SER A 73 -18.34 -14.44 -7.12
N ALA A 74 -17.34 -13.57 -7.01
CA ALA A 74 -16.23 -13.74 -6.08
C ALA A 74 -16.01 -12.46 -5.28
N ARG A 75 -15.74 -12.60 -3.96
CA ARG A 75 -15.26 -11.52 -3.10
C ARG A 75 -13.76 -11.69 -2.88
N ILE A 76 -13.02 -10.63 -3.24
CA ILE A 76 -11.57 -10.60 -3.17
C ILE A 76 -11.13 -9.44 -2.29
N ALA A 77 -10.29 -9.73 -1.29
CA ALA A 77 -9.74 -8.74 -0.38
C ALA A 77 -8.22 -8.64 -0.60
N LEU A 78 -7.75 -7.46 -1.00
CA LEU A 78 -6.33 -7.21 -1.18
C LEU A 78 -5.78 -6.32 -0.07
N GLY A 79 -4.56 -6.60 0.40
CA GLY A 79 -3.90 -5.88 1.47
C GLY A 79 -3.42 -4.46 1.09
N PHE A 80 -3.94 -3.90 -0.01
CA PHE A 80 -3.58 -2.58 -0.52
C PHE A 80 -4.81 -1.83 -1.08
N PRO A 81 -4.73 -0.51 -1.31
CA PRO A 81 -5.85 0.27 -1.87
C PRO A 81 -6.19 -0.17 -3.29
N VAL A 82 -7.46 -0.49 -3.54
CA VAL A 82 -7.91 -1.12 -4.79
C VAL A 82 -8.67 -0.19 -5.74
N GLY A 83 -8.80 1.09 -5.40
CA GLY A 83 -9.44 2.07 -6.28
C GLY A 83 -8.85 2.07 -7.68
N GLY A 84 -9.69 1.99 -8.70
CA GLY A 84 -9.28 1.91 -10.11
C GLY A 84 -8.68 0.58 -10.56
N TYR A 85 -8.63 -0.46 -9.69
CA TYR A 85 -8.05 -1.78 -10.05
C TYR A 85 -9.10 -2.84 -10.42
N GLN A 86 -10.35 -2.63 -10.03
CA GLN A 86 -11.40 -3.65 -10.17
C GLN A 86 -11.59 -4.11 -11.61
N ALA A 87 -11.67 -3.20 -12.58
CA ALA A 87 -11.91 -3.56 -13.98
C ALA A 87 -10.74 -4.36 -14.58
N GLU A 88 -9.51 -3.98 -14.27
CA GLU A 88 -8.28 -4.66 -14.70
C GLU A 88 -8.22 -6.09 -14.13
N LEU A 89 -8.41 -6.22 -12.81
CA LEU A 89 -8.40 -7.52 -12.14
C LEU A 89 -9.53 -8.42 -12.62
N GLN A 90 -10.75 -7.88 -12.80
CA GLN A 90 -11.89 -8.65 -13.29
C GLN A 90 -11.63 -9.21 -14.69
N ALA A 91 -11.06 -8.42 -15.60
CA ALA A 91 -10.71 -8.86 -16.94
C ALA A 91 -9.63 -9.96 -16.92
N ALA A 92 -8.60 -9.79 -16.08
CA ALA A 92 -7.54 -10.78 -15.92
C ALA A 92 -8.06 -12.11 -15.35
N LEU A 93 -8.91 -12.06 -14.33
CA LEU A 93 -9.51 -13.26 -13.73
C LEU A 93 -10.50 -13.95 -14.67
N ALA A 94 -11.25 -13.22 -15.47
CA ALA A 94 -12.09 -13.80 -16.52
C ALA A 94 -11.25 -14.55 -17.56
N GLY A 95 -10.11 -14.00 -17.96
CA GLY A 95 -9.13 -14.69 -18.83
C GLY A 95 -8.56 -15.94 -18.19
N GLN A 96 -8.23 -15.89 -16.90
CA GLN A 96 -7.74 -17.05 -16.13
C GLN A 96 -8.78 -18.18 -16.09
N LEU A 97 -10.06 -17.85 -15.85
CA LEU A 97 -11.17 -18.82 -15.85
C LEU A 97 -11.34 -19.46 -17.23
N ALA A 98 -11.29 -18.67 -18.30
CA ALA A 98 -11.39 -19.19 -19.66
C ALA A 98 -10.27 -20.20 -19.96
N THR A 99 -9.03 -19.91 -19.53
CA THR A 99 -7.88 -20.82 -19.64
C THR A 99 -8.08 -22.11 -18.83
N ALA A 100 -8.77 -22.03 -17.70
CA ALA A 100 -9.13 -23.19 -16.86
C ALA A 100 -10.37 -23.97 -17.38
N GLY A 101 -10.89 -23.61 -18.56
CA GLY A 101 -12.04 -24.25 -19.19
C GLY A 101 -13.39 -23.91 -18.55
N VAL A 102 -13.47 -22.78 -17.86
CA VAL A 102 -14.70 -22.24 -17.26
C VAL A 102 -15.22 -21.09 -18.12
N ALA A 103 -16.15 -21.39 -19.00
CA ALA A 103 -16.79 -20.41 -19.90
C ALA A 103 -18.08 -19.84 -19.26
N ALA A 104 -17.92 -19.07 -18.17
CA ALA A 104 -19.05 -18.48 -17.48
C ALA A 104 -18.73 -17.03 -17.04
N PRO A 105 -19.71 -16.13 -17.00
CA PRO A 105 -19.51 -14.76 -16.50
C PRO A 105 -18.99 -14.77 -15.06
N LEU A 106 -18.03 -13.87 -14.75
CA LEU A 106 -17.50 -13.62 -13.41
C LEU A 106 -17.78 -12.18 -13.02
N ALA A 107 -18.43 -11.98 -11.89
CA ALA A 107 -18.50 -10.68 -11.21
C ALA A 107 -17.59 -10.72 -9.99
N ILE A 108 -16.78 -9.68 -9.78
CA ILE A 108 -15.97 -9.56 -8.58
C ILE A 108 -16.41 -8.37 -7.72
N GLU A 109 -16.40 -8.57 -6.42
CA GLU A 109 -16.44 -7.53 -5.40
C GLU A 109 -15.02 -7.41 -4.83
N LEU A 110 -14.34 -6.31 -5.14
CA LEU A 110 -12.98 -6.07 -4.73
C LEU A 110 -12.96 -5.08 -3.58
N ARG A 111 -12.27 -5.42 -2.48
CA ARG A 111 -12.12 -4.55 -1.32
C ARG A 111 -10.68 -4.45 -0.84
N SER A 112 -10.36 -3.33 -0.23
CA SER A 112 -9.10 -3.15 0.48
C SER A 112 -9.17 -3.77 1.88
N ASP A 113 -8.16 -4.54 2.28
CA ASP A 113 -7.99 -5.10 3.62
C ASP A 113 -6.63 -4.67 4.17
N ILE A 114 -6.45 -3.36 4.35
CA ILE A 114 -5.19 -2.77 4.80
C ILE A 114 -5.01 -3.07 6.29
N ARG A 115 -3.97 -3.82 6.61
CA ARG A 115 -3.65 -4.25 7.98
C ARG A 115 -2.37 -3.59 8.47
N SER A 116 -2.23 -3.52 9.79
CA SER A 116 -0.99 -3.03 10.41
C SER A 116 0.14 -4.04 10.24
N HIS A 117 1.33 -3.53 9.94
CA HIS A 117 2.53 -4.33 9.78
C HIS A 117 3.51 -4.07 10.92
N ALA A 118 4.39 -5.07 11.15
CA ALA A 118 5.40 -4.98 12.19
C ALA A 118 6.37 -3.83 11.92
N VAL A 119 6.73 -3.11 12.96
CA VAL A 119 7.76 -2.08 12.98
C VAL A 119 9.03 -2.60 13.66
N GLN A 120 10.06 -1.76 13.81
CA GLN A 120 11.29 -2.13 14.48
C GLN A 120 11.03 -2.70 15.90
N ARG A 121 11.79 -3.72 16.31
CA ARG A 121 11.56 -4.51 17.54
C ARG A 121 11.39 -3.70 18.82
N ASN A 122 12.04 -2.56 18.93
CA ASN A 122 12.05 -1.73 20.15
C ASN A 122 11.03 -0.58 20.09
N LEU A 123 10.23 -0.50 19.03
CA LEU A 123 9.22 0.54 18.85
C LEU A 123 7.82 -0.05 18.91
N LYS A 124 6.87 0.79 19.28
CA LYS A 124 5.44 0.46 19.23
C LYS A 124 4.81 1.17 18.03
N PRO A 125 3.90 0.50 17.31
CA PRO A 125 3.09 1.16 16.30
C PRO A 125 2.36 2.38 16.87
N LEU A 126 2.08 3.36 16.04
CA LEU A 126 1.29 4.53 16.43
C LEU A 126 -0.19 4.13 16.45
N GLY A 127 -0.86 4.31 17.59
CA GLY A 127 -2.15 3.72 17.93
C GLY A 127 -3.23 3.68 16.84
N GLU A 128 -3.50 4.82 16.18
CA GLU A 128 -4.56 4.90 15.15
C GLU A 128 -4.02 4.86 13.70
N ILE A 129 -2.70 4.73 13.53
CA ILE A 129 -2.04 4.67 12.22
C ILE A 129 -1.64 3.24 11.93
N SER A 130 -2.22 2.63 10.90
CA SER A 130 -1.93 1.25 10.54
C SER A 130 -0.49 1.07 10.06
N ASN A 131 0.00 1.98 9.20
CA ASN A 131 1.32 1.84 8.60
C ASN A 131 2.01 3.19 8.43
N VAL A 132 3.24 3.31 8.89
CA VAL A 132 4.12 4.45 8.60
C VAL A 132 5.11 4.03 7.52
N VAL A 133 5.16 4.78 6.43
CA VAL A 133 6.05 4.52 5.30
C VAL A 133 7.00 5.70 5.10
N ALA A 134 8.30 5.44 5.25
CA ALA A 134 9.32 6.45 5.02
C ALA A 134 9.65 6.58 3.52
N VAL A 135 9.73 7.80 3.01
CA VAL A 135 10.27 8.10 1.68
C VAL A 135 11.61 8.80 1.87
N ALA A 136 12.66 8.18 1.41
CA ALA A 136 14.03 8.63 1.65
C ALA A 136 14.86 8.67 0.37
N SER A 137 15.95 9.45 0.39
CA SER A 137 16.91 9.51 -0.70
C SER A 137 18.33 9.65 -0.16
N GLY A 138 19.30 9.13 -0.89
CA GLY A 138 20.72 9.24 -0.53
C GLY A 138 21.29 10.65 -0.69
N LYS A 139 20.65 11.52 -1.50
CA LYS A 139 21.04 12.91 -1.72
C LYS A 139 19.85 13.81 -2.02
N GLY A 140 20.04 15.12 -1.93
CA GLY A 140 19.06 16.12 -2.33
C GLY A 140 18.90 16.22 -3.86
N GLY A 141 17.76 16.78 -4.32
CA GLY A 141 17.52 17.08 -5.73
C GLY A 141 17.03 15.91 -6.60
N VAL A 142 16.81 14.71 -6.03
CA VAL A 142 16.27 13.54 -6.77
C VAL A 142 14.73 13.53 -6.87
N GLY A 143 14.05 14.54 -6.35
CA GLY A 143 12.58 14.63 -6.37
C GLY A 143 11.87 13.80 -5.29
N LYS A 144 12.56 13.49 -4.18
CA LYS A 144 12.03 12.73 -3.02
C LYS A 144 10.66 13.23 -2.56
N SER A 145 10.54 14.52 -2.29
CA SER A 145 9.31 15.14 -1.76
C SER A 145 8.16 15.15 -2.77
N THR A 146 8.47 15.33 -4.07
CA THR A 146 7.49 15.17 -5.15
C THR A 146 6.97 13.73 -5.23
N VAL A 147 7.85 12.74 -5.06
CA VAL A 147 7.46 11.33 -4.99
C VAL A 147 6.61 11.07 -3.74
N ALA A 148 7.01 11.59 -2.58
CA ALA A 148 6.29 11.41 -1.32
C ALA A 148 4.86 11.96 -1.37
N VAL A 149 4.67 13.19 -1.87
CA VAL A 149 3.34 13.79 -1.96
C VAL A 149 2.45 13.07 -2.96
N ASN A 150 2.96 12.73 -4.15
CA ASN A 150 2.18 11.99 -5.14
C ASN A 150 1.88 10.55 -4.70
N LEU A 151 2.76 9.89 -3.93
CA LEU A 151 2.50 8.60 -3.32
C LEU A 151 1.32 8.69 -2.33
N ALA A 152 1.34 9.67 -1.43
CA ALA A 152 0.26 9.89 -0.45
C ALA A 152 -1.07 10.18 -1.15
N LEU A 153 -1.08 11.07 -2.14
CA LEU A 153 -2.27 11.45 -2.89
C LEU A 153 -2.80 10.30 -3.78
N ALA A 154 -1.91 9.49 -4.36
CA ALA A 154 -2.32 8.32 -5.15
C ALA A 154 -2.99 7.26 -4.27
N TRP A 155 -2.49 7.01 -3.06
CA TRP A 155 -3.16 6.12 -2.11
C TRP A 155 -4.53 6.66 -1.68
N ALA A 156 -4.64 7.96 -1.41
CA ALA A 156 -5.92 8.58 -1.08
C ALA A 156 -6.92 8.47 -2.24
N ALA A 157 -6.49 8.74 -3.47
CA ALA A 157 -7.31 8.59 -4.67
C ALA A 157 -7.74 7.12 -4.91
N GLN A 158 -6.95 6.15 -4.45
CA GLN A 158 -7.26 4.72 -4.50
C GLN A 158 -8.10 4.24 -3.30
N GLY A 159 -8.54 5.15 -2.42
CA GLY A 159 -9.51 4.88 -1.35
C GLY A 159 -8.91 4.64 0.03
N ALA A 160 -7.62 4.88 0.27
CA ALA A 160 -7.01 4.80 1.59
C ALA A 160 -7.16 6.13 2.36
N ARG A 161 -7.15 6.06 3.69
CA ARG A 161 -7.02 7.21 4.60
C ARG A 161 -5.55 7.49 4.80
N VAL A 162 -5.10 8.68 4.37
CA VAL A 162 -3.66 8.96 4.27
C VAL A 162 -3.30 10.27 4.96
N GLY A 163 -2.15 10.27 5.62
CA GLY A 163 -1.47 11.46 6.10
C GLY A 163 -0.05 11.58 5.53
N ILE A 164 0.50 12.79 5.55
CA ILE A 164 1.88 13.07 5.22
C ILE A 164 2.54 13.92 6.31
N LEU A 165 3.71 13.48 6.76
CA LEU A 165 4.58 14.25 7.66
C LEU A 165 5.83 14.67 6.88
N ASP A 166 6.01 15.97 6.71
CA ASP A 166 7.24 16.56 6.22
C ASP A 166 8.28 16.60 7.34
N ALA A 167 9.27 15.76 7.24
CA ALA A 167 10.36 15.64 8.20
C ALA A 167 11.65 16.33 7.73
N ASP A 168 11.63 17.02 6.58
CA ASP A 168 12.76 17.81 6.08
C ASP A 168 12.77 19.21 6.69
N ILE A 169 13.37 19.33 7.86
CA ILE A 169 13.40 20.59 8.61
C ILE A 169 14.20 21.70 7.91
N TYR A 170 15.20 21.32 7.14
CA TYR A 170 16.06 22.31 6.47
C TYR A 170 15.46 22.88 5.19
N GLY A 171 14.56 22.14 4.55
CA GLY A 171 13.90 22.56 3.34
C GLY A 171 12.47 22.00 3.24
N PRO A 172 11.58 22.39 4.20
CA PRO A 172 10.22 21.87 4.20
C PRO A 172 9.50 22.28 2.92
N SER A 173 9.07 21.30 2.14
CA SER A 173 8.50 21.50 0.81
C SER A 173 7.01 21.15 0.73
N GLN A 174 6.51 20.32 1.63
CA GLN A 174 5.12 19.86 1.59
C GLN A 174 4.10 21.00 1.76
N PRO A 175 4.35 22.07 2.55
CA PRO A 175 3.46 23.23 2.61
C PRO A 175 3.19 23.86 1.23
N LEU A 176 4.24 24.03 0.43
CA LEU A 176 4.12 24.56 -0.93
C LEU A 176 3.41 23.57 -1.85
N MET A 177 3.88 22.32 -1.88
CA MET A 177 3.39 21.27 -2.78
C MET A 177 1.90 20.94 -2.57
N LEU A 178 1.37 21.17 -1.36
CA LEU A 178 -0.04 20.95 -1.02
C LEU A 178 -0.90 22.21 -1.07
N GLY A 179 -0.34 23.36 -1.44
CA GLY A 179 -1.06 24.65 -1.45
C GLY A 179 -1.44 25.16 -0.06
N LEU A 180 -0.66 24.81 0.96
CA LEU A 180 -0.89 25.13 2.37
C LEU A 180 0.09 26.18 2.91
N SER A 181 0.89 26.83 2.07
CA SER A 181 1.85 27.86 2.46
C SER A 181 1.18 28.97 3.26
N GLY A 182 1.79 29.41 4.37
CA GLY A 182 1.27 30.45 5.23
C GLY A 182 0.13 30.02 6.16
N GLN A 183 -0.38 28.81 6.05
CA GLN A 183 -1.36 28.27 6.99
C GLN A 183 -0.67 27.69 8.23
N ARG A 184 -1.38 27.70 9.37
CA ARG A 184 -0.87 27.16 10.63
C ARG A 184 -1.85 26.16 11.23
N PRO A 185 -1.38 25.02 11.77
CA PRO A 185 -2.22 24.08 12.49
C PRO A 185 -2.76 24.71 13.77
N SER A 186 -3.98 24.36 14.13
CA SER A 186 -4.60 24.79 15.38
C SER A 186 -4.30 23.83 16.52
N SER A 187 -4.28 24.34 17.76
CA SER A 187 -4.15 23.55 18.98
C SER A 187 -5.23 23.97 19.98
N PRO A 188 -6.45 23.41 19.91
CA PRO A 188 -7.57 23.82 20.74
C PRO A 188 -7.36 23.58 22.23
N ASP A 189 -6.61 22.54 22.59
CA ASP A 189 -6.31 22.15 23.97
C ASP A 189 -4.91 22.60 24.44
N GLY A 190 -4.15 23.27 23.55
CA GLY A 190 -2.78 23.71 23.81
C GLY A 190 -1.76 22.56 23.93
N LYS A 191 -2.17 21.30 23.65
CA LYS A 191 -1.33 20.10 23.77
C LYS A 191 -1.20 19.35 22.46
N ARG A 192 -2.28 19.23 21.69
CA ARG A 192 -2.30 18.51 20.43
C ARG A 192 -2.48 19.45 19.27
N LEU A 193 -1.89 19.08 18.14
CA LEU A 193 -1.97 19.81 16.88
C LEU A 193 -2.99 19.16 15.97
N ARG A 194 -3.93 19.93 15.44
CA ARG A 194 -4.79 19.46 14.36
C ARG A 194 -4.05 19.60 13.03
N PRO A 195 -3.84 18.51 12.29
CA PRO A 195 -3.18 18.58 11.00
C PRO A 195 -3.99 19.44 10.02
N LEU A 196 -3.30 20.05 9.08
CA LEU A 196 -3.97 20.71 7.96
C LEU A 196 -4.47 19.66 6.98
N ALA A 197 -5.53 19.98 6.25
CA ALA A 197 -6.10 19.07 5.25
C ALA A 197 -5.95 19.69 3.85
N SER A 198 -5.47 18.90 2.91
CA SER A 198 -5.40 19.29 1.49
C SER A 198 -5.60 18.06 0.61
N HIS A 199 -6.38 18.21 -0.47
CA HIS A 199 -6.60 17.17 -1.47
C HIS A 199 -7.00 15.80 -0.89
N GLY A 200 -7.73 15.79 0.24
CA GLY A 200 -8.20 14.55 0.88
C GLY A 200 -7.20 13.84 1.78
N ILE A 201 -6.03 14.43 2.06
CA ILE A 201 -5.05 13.91 3.02
C ILE A 201 -4.82 14.88 4.18
N SER A 202 -4.37 14.34 5.33
CA SER A 202 -3.90 15.12 6.47
C SER A 202 -2.41 15.45 6.31
N ALA A 203 -2.01 16.69 6.56
CA ALA A 203 -0.62 17.13 6.40
C ALA A 203 -0.09 17.81 7.64
N MET A 204 1.14 17.47 8.03
CA MET A 204 1.90 18.17 9.06
C MET A 204 3.34 18.41 8.56
N SER A 205 3.87 19.57 8.86
CA SER A 205 5.23 19.97 8.54
C SER A 205 5.76 20.93 9.60
N ILE A 206 7.05 20.87 9.84
CA ILE A 206 7.72 21.91 10.63
C ILE A 206 7.57 23.30 9.96
N GLY A 207 7.48 23.33 8.64
CA GLY A 207 7.26 24.55 7.87
C GLY A 207 5.96 25.27 8.16
N PHE A 208 4.99 24.62 8.84
CA PHE A 208 3.78 25.30 9.34
C PHE A 208 4.00 26.02 10.68
N LEU A 209 5.06 25.68 11.42
CA LEU A 209 5.30 26.17 12.78
C LEU A 209 6.40 27.21 12.85
N VAL A 210 7.30 27.22 11.87
CA VAL A 210 8.43 28.17 11.79
C VAL A 210 8.16 29.22 10.72
N ASP A 211 8.67 30.42 10.97
CA ASP A 211 8.62 31.50 9.99
C ASP A 211 9.73 31.27 8.97
N ALA A 212 9.37 31.22 7.68
CA ALA A 212 10.30 30.98 6.59
C ALA A 212 11.38 32.07 6.46
N GLU A 213 11.10 33.28 6.96
CA GLU A 213 12.02 34.42 6.92
C GLU A 213 12.99 34.47 8.13
N GLN A 214 12.76 33.66 9.17
CA GLN A 214 13.62 33.60 10.34
C GLN A 214 14.55 32.38 10.29
N PRO A 215 15.84 32.54 10.05
CA PRO A 215 16.79 31.44 10.06
C PRO A 215 16.92 30.87 11.49
N MET A 216 16.32 29.72 11.75
CA MET A 216 16.54 28.96 12.96
C MET A 216 17.74 28.05 12.83
N VAL A 217 18.68 28.14 13.77
CA VAL A 217 19.82 27.23 13.83
C VAL A 217 19.40 25.92 14.48
N TRP A 218 18.95 24.97 13.64
CA TRP A 218 18.59 23.64 14.09
C TRP A 218 19.82 22.78 14.35
N ARG A 219 19.93 22.21 15.56
CA ARG A 219 20.95 21.18 15.88
C ARG A 219 20.27 19.80 15.86
N GLY A 220 21.01 18.77 15.49
CA GLY A 220 20.47 17.41 15.31
C GLY A 220 19.52 16.92 16.41
N PRO A 221 19.87 17.02 17.71
CA PRO A 221 18.95 16.61 18.79
C PRO A 221 17.62 17.39 18.82
N MET A 222 17.65 18.71 18.53
CA MET A 222 16.44 19.55 18.49
C MET A 222 15.53 19.15 17.32
N VAL A 223 16.13 18.88 16.14
CA VAL A 223 15.44 18.37 14.95
C VAL A 223 14.66 17.10 15.30
N THR A 224 15.35 16.13 15.88
CA THR A 224 14.75 14.83 16.20
C THR A 224 13.64 14.96 17.25
N GLN A 225 13.83 15.83 18.27
CA GLN A 225 12.82 16.09 19.27
C GLN A 225 11.56 16.72 18.65
N ALA A 226 11.72 17.78 17.83
CA ALA A 226 10.61 18.45 17.15
C ALA A 226 9.81 17.48 16.26
N LEU A 227 10.48 16.65 15.49
CA LEU A 227 9.82 15.67 14.62
C LEU A 227 9.11 14.55 15.39
N THR A 228 9.70 14.08 16.51
CA THR A 228 9.06 13.12 17.40
C THR A 228 7.80 13.72 18.02
N GLN A 229 7.87 14.99 18.37
CA GLN A 229 6.76 15.75 18.93
C GLN A 229 5.66 15.97 17.89
N LEU A 230 6.00 16.41 16.67
CA LEU A 230 5.04 16.52 15.56
C LEU A 230 4.36 15.18 15.24
N LEU A 231 5.11 14.08 15.26
CA LEU A 231 4.54 12.76 15.02
C LEU A 231 3.56 12.34 16.12
N GLY A 232 3.93 12.56 17.39
CA GLY A 232 3.18 12.08 18.56
C GLY A 232 2.07 13.00 19.04
N GLU A 233 2.19 14.32 18.84
CA GLU A 233 1.23 15.33 19.31
C GLU A 233 0.23 15.75 18.22
N THR A 234 0.37 15.28 16.98
CA THR A 234 -0.61 15.52 15.91
C THR A 234 -1.81 14.57 16.05
N GLU A 235 -3.01 15.14 16.00
CA GLU A 235 -4.27 14.39 15.97
C GLU A 235 -4.51 13.81 14.56
N TRP A 236 -3.74 12.78 14.19
CA TRP A 236 -3.82 12.17 12.87
C TRP A 236 -5.17 11.49 12.58
N GLY A 237 -5.87 11.00 13.63
CA GLY A 237 -7.02 10.14 13.49
C GLY A 237 -6.65 8.76 12.91
N ALA A 238 -7.67 8.02 12.52
CA ALA A 238 -7.46 6.68 11.97
C ALA A 238 -6.93 6.77 10.53
N LEU A 239 -5.66 6.42 10.33
CA LEU A 239 -5.00 6.38 9.03
C LEU A 239 -4.62 4.95 8.63
N ASP A 240 -4.77 4.64 7.34
CA ASP A 240 -4.24 3.42 6.74
C ASP A 240 -2.73 3.56 6.48
N TYR A 241 -2.31 4.77 6.04
CA TYR A 241 -0.91 5.10 5.79
C TYR A 241 -0.56 6.51 6.27
N LEU A 242 0.61 6.63 6.91
CA LEU A 242 1.29 7.90 7.13
C LEU A 242 2.59 7.89 6.33
N VAL A 243 2.70 8.75 5.32
CA VAL A 243 3.94 8.97 4.56
C VAL A 243 4.83 9.92 5.34
N VAL A 244 6.07 9.55 5.58
CA VAL A 244 7.08 10.41 6.19
C VAL A 244 8.09 10.80 5.11
N ASP A 245 8.06 12.06 4.70
CA ASP A 245 9.03 12.65 3.79
C ASP A 245 10.31 12.96 4.55
N MET A 246 11.31 12.07 4.47
CA MET A 246 12.54 12.13 5.25
C MET A 246 13.48 13.23 4.76
N PRO A 247 14.34 13.81 5.61
CA PRO A 247 15.41 14.68 5.13
C PRO A 247 16.33 13.95 4.14
N PRO A 248 16.98 14.64 3.19
CA PRO A 248 17.88 14.00 2.23
C PRO A 248 19.19 13.56 2.87
N GLY A 249 19.86 12.60 2.27
CA GLY A 249 21.18 12.12 2.69
C GLY A 249 21.13 10.86 3.54
N THR A 250 22.24 10.54 4.22
CA THR A 250 22.42 9.36 5.07
C THR A 250 23.10 9.71 6.40
N GLY A 251 22.96 10.96 6.83
CA GLY A 251 23.58 11.51 8.03
C GLY A 251 22.84 11.13 9.33
N ASP A 252 23.38 11.63 10.44
CA ASP A 252 22.91 11.29 11.80
C ASP A 252 21.42 11.61 12.03
N ILE A 253 20.91 12.67 11.44
CA ILE A 253 19.49 13.07 11.60
C ILE A 253 18.60 12.00 10.97
N GLN A 254 18.89 11.60 9.74
CA GLN A 254 18.11 10.57 9.03
C GLN A 254 18.18 9.22 9.75
N LEU A 255 19.39 8.83 10.21
CA LEU A 255 19.57 7.62 10.99
C LEU A 255 18.78 7.66 12.31
N THR A 256 18.83 8.78 13.03
CA THR A 256 18.12 8.95 14.31
C THR A 256 16.60 8.92 14.10
N LEU A 257 16.10 9.55 13.04
CA LEU A 257 14.68 9.49 12.70
C LEU A 257 14.24 8.06 12.36
N ALA A 258 15.01 7.37 11.52
CA ALA A 258 14.74 5.98 11.18
C ALA A 258 14.78 5.03 12.40
N GLN A 259 15.47 5.39 13.47
CA GLN A 259 15.50 4.64 14.73
C GLN A 259 14.34 4.98 15.68
N ARG A 260 13.75 6.17 15.58
CA ARG A 260 12.72 6.66 16.52
C ARG A 260 11.30 6.62 15.96
N VAL A 261 11.14 6.76 14.64
CA VAL A 261 9.85 6.65 13.98
C VAL A 261 9.52 5.18 13.75
N PRO A 262 8.35 4.69 14.17
CA PRO A 262 7.95 3.29 13.97
C PRO A 262 7.56 3.03 12.52
N VAL A 263 8.56 2.77 11.67
CA VAL A 263 8.41 2.62 10.21
C VAL A 263 8.12 1.17 9.86
N ALA A 264 7.01 0.92 9.17
CA ALA A 264 6.66 -0.40 8.63
C ALA A 264 7.43 -0.75 7.34
N GLY A 265 7.91 0.26 6.62
CA GLY A 265 8.75 0.08 5.43
C GLY A 265 9.26 1.39 4.85
N ALA A 266 10.34 1.32 4.09
CA ALA A 266 10.96 2.48 3.45
C ALA A 266 10.98 2.35 1.93
N VAL A 267 10.75 3.47 1.24
CA VAL A 267 10.92 3.66 -0.20
C VAL A 267 12.16 4.49 -0.45
N ILE A 268 13.06 4.00 -1.32
CA ILE A 268 14.28 4.72 -1.69
C ILE A 268 14.10 5.38 -3.04
N VAL A 269 14.18 6.71 -3.07
CA VAL A 269 14.10 7.51 -4.30
C VAL A 269 15.49 7.82 -4.82
N THR A 270 15.73 7.56 -6.09
CA THR A 270 16.98 7.87 -6.79
C THR A 270 16.70 8.37 -8.21
N THR A 271 17.74 8.76 -8.91
CA THR A 271 17.74 9.03 -10.36
C THR A 271 18.70 8.05 -11.04
N PRO A 272 18.64 7.86 -12.38
CA PRO A 272 19.48 6.89 -13.08
C PRO A 272 20.99 7.11 -12.98
N GLN A 273 21.44 8.32 -12.61
CA GLN A 273 22.86 8.69 -12.57
C GLN A 273 23.62 7.86 -11.53
N ASP A 274 24.81 7.38 -11.89
CA ASP A 274 25.66 6.54 -11.03
C ASP A 274 25.97 7.17 -9.67
N ILE A 275 26.16 8.49 -9.61
CA ILE A 275 26.42 9.19 -8.36
C ILE A 275 25.18 9.17 -7.44
N ALA A 276 23.97 9.26 -8.00
CA ALA A 276 22.73 9.16 -7.22
C ALA A 276 22.51 7.74 -6.72
N LEU A 277 22.80 6.75 -7.56
CA LEU A 277 22.74 5.33 -7.20
C LEU A 277 23.74 4.97 -6.11
N ALA A 278 24.96 5.52 -6.14
CA ALA A 278 25.94 5.31 -5.09
C ALA A 278 25.46 5.81 -3.73
N ASP A 279 24.79 6.96 -3.68
CA ASP A 279 24.21 7.49 -2.44
C ASP A 279 22.92 6.74 -2.03
N ALA A 280 22.10 6.33 -2.98
CA ALA A 280 20.91 5.50 -2.71
C ALA A 280 21.29 4.15 -2.06
N ARG A 281 22.42 3.53 -2.48
CA ARG A 281 22.97 2.33 -1.83
C ARG A 281 23.30 2.55 -0.36
N LYS A 282 23.86 3.70 -0.01
CA LYS A 282 24.13 4.07 1.40
C LYS A 282 22.82 4.21 2.18
N GLY A 283 21.80 4.84 1.58
CA GLY A 283 20.46 4.97 2.17
C GLY A 283 19.83 3.62 2.44
N LEU A 284 19.87 2.70 1.47
CA LEU A 284 19.35 1.34 1.63
C LEU A 284 20.03 0.62 2.79
N LYS A 285 21.37 0.63 2.83
CA LYS A 285 22.15 0.00 3.93
C LYS A 285 21.88 0.64 5.29
N MET A 286 21.58 1.93 5.34
CA MET A 286 21.19 2.61 6.57
C MET A 286 19.88 2.01 7.12
N PHE A 287 18.85 1.84 6.29
CA PHE A 287 17.58 1.23 6.72
C PHE A 287 17.74 -0.23 7.14
N GLU A 288 18.56 -1.02 6.45
CA GLU A 288 18.91 -2.38 6.86
C GLU A 288 19.52 -2.40 8.25
N LYS A 289 20.48 -1.50 8.53
CA LYS A 289 21.16 -1.40 9.83
C LYS A 289 20.21 -1.10 10.99
N VAL A 290 19.13 -0.36 10.74
CA VAL A 290 18.12 -0.04 11.76
C VAL A 290 16.90 -0.98 11.71
N SER A 291 17.01 -2.08 10.97
CA SER A 291 15.96 -3.10 10.84
C SER A 291 14.64 -2.57 10.29
N VAL A 292 14.67 -1.56 9.42
CA VAL A 292 13.53 -1.10 8.63
C VAL A 292 13.57 -1.78 7.28
N PRO A 293 12.52 -2.53 6.89
CA PRO A 293 12.49 -3.19 5.59
C PRO A 293 12.39 -2.15 4.46
N VAL A 294 13.25 -2.30 3.44
CA VAL A 294 13.13 -1.52 2.20
C VAL A 294 12.07 -2.19 1.31
N LEU A 295 10.99 -1.46 1.02
CA LEU A 295 9.90 -1.93 0.16
C LEU A 295 10.32 -1.98 -1.30
N GLY A 296 11.19 -1.05 -1.69
CA GLY A 296 11.76 -1.00 -3.02
C GLY A 296 12.35 0.36 -3.37
N ILE A 297 12.70 0.48 -4.64
CA ILE A 297 13.35 1.65 -5.24
C ILE A 297 12.38 2.32 -6.21
N VAL A 298 12.36 3.64 -6.20
CA VAL A 298 11.71 4.48 -7.24
C VAL A 298 12.83 5.18 -8.00
N GLU A 299 12.91 4.91 -9.30
CA GLU A 299 13.79 5.65 -10.22
C GLU A 299 13.02 6.84 -10.76
N ASN A 300 13.30 8.02 -10.23
CA ASN A 300 12.70 9.26 -10.69
C ASN A 300 13.51 9.87 -11.81
N MET A 301 12.88 10.67 -12.67
CA MET A 301 13.51 11.29 -13.85
C MET A 301 14.13 10.23 -14.79
N SER A 302 13.49 9.07 -14.91
CA SER A 302 14.02 7.92 -15.66
C SER A 302 13.90 8.12 -17.16
N LEU A 303 12.89 8.83 -17.62
CA LEU A 303 12.67 9.14 -19.02
C LEU A 303 12.04 10.53 -19.20
N HIS A 304 12.27 11.13 -20.34
CA HIS A 304 11.59 12.33 -20.81
C HIS A 304 10.84 12.03 -22.11
N VAL A 305 9.58 12.46 -22.18
CA VAL A 305 8.79 12.40 -23.40
C VAL A 305 8.76 13.79 -24.02
N CYS A 306 9.35 13.96 -25.19
CA CYS A 306 9.34 15.24 -25.88
C CYS A 306 7.91 15.69 -26.19
N SER A 307 7.50 16.84 -25.69
CA SER A 307 6.16 17.39 -25.88
C SER A 307 5.82 17.73 -27.35
N ASN A 308 6.83 17.88 -28.19
CA ASN A 308 6.66 18.26 -29.61
C ASN A 308 6.49 17.02 -30.53
N CYS A 309 7.27 15.92 -30.31
CA CYS A 309 7.29 14.79 -31.24
C CYS A 309 7.03 13.44 -30.55
N GLY A 310 6.87 13.38 -29.23
CA GLY A 310 6.65 12.15 -28.49
C GLY A 310 7.88 11.23 -28.37
N HIS A 311 9.06 11.68 -28.86
CA HIS A 311 10.31 10.91 -28.69
C HIS A 311 10.63 10.71 -27.21
N ILE A 312 10.99 9.46 -26.86
CA ILE A 312 11.39 9.11 -25.49
C ILE A 312 12.92 9.19 -25.39
N GLU A 313 13.39 9.96 -24.43
CA GLU A 313 14.81 10.17 -24.19
C GLU A 313 15.16 9.87 -22.72
N HIS A 314 16.29 9.20 -22.49
CA HIS A 314 16.82 8.91 -21.16
C HIS A 314 17.93 9.91 -20.81
N ILE A 315 17.57 11.14 -20.47
CA ILE A 315 18.50 12.27 -20.24
C ILE A 315 19.56 11.93 -19.19
N PHE A 316 19.21 11.19 -18.15
CA PHE A 316 20.08 10.83 -17.02
C PHE A 316 20.56 9.38 -17.07
N GLY A 317 20.36 8.67 -18.18
CA GLY A 317 20.62 7.25 -18.31
C GLY A 317 19.40 6.39 -18.04
N ALA A 318 19.53 5.08 -18.14
CA ALA A 318 18.42 4.12 -18.02
C ALA A 318 18.75 2.92 -17.14
N GLY A 319 17.74 2.40 -16.45
CA GLY A 319 17.78 1.11 -15.74
C GLY A 319 18.74 1.04 -14.56
N GLY A 320 19.14 2.18 -13.99
CA GLY A 320 19.99 2.23 -12.81
C GLY A 320 19.28 1.68 -11.58
N GLY A 321 18.04 2.12 -11.37
CA GLY A 321 17.17 1.64 -10.30
C GLY A 321 16.86 0.16 -10.41
N GLU A 322 16.61 -0.35 -11.62
CA GLU A 322 16.38 -1.78 -11.85
C GLU A 322 17.61 -2.63 -11.50
N ARG A 323 18.80 -2.21 -11.95
CA ARG A 323 20.05 -2.89 -11.59
C ARG A 323 20.26 -2.92 -10.08
N MET A 324 20.05 -1.79 -9.40
CA MET A 324 20.15 -1.70 -7.95
C MET A 324 19.10 -2.55 -7.23
N ALA A 325 17.85 -2.54 -7.71
CA ALA A 325 16.77 -3.37 -7.14
C ALA A 325 17.14 -4.85 -7.20
N ARG A 326 17.67 -5.31 -8.32
CA ARG A 326 18.13 -6.69 -8.53
C ARG A 326 19.34 -7.03 -7.65
N GLU A 327 20.32 -6.12 -7.54
CA GLU A 327 21.52 -6.29 -6.71
C GLU A 327 21.17 -6.49 -5.22
N TYR A 328 20.18 -5.78 -4.72
CA TYR A 328 19.79 -5.80 -3.30
C TYR A 328 18.57 -6.69 -3.01
N GLY A 329 18.02 -7.37 -4.01
CA GLY A 329 16.85 -8.23 -3.84
C GLY A 329 15.58 -7.49 -3.39
N VAL A 330 15.44 -6.22 -3.78
CA VAL A 330 14.28 -5.40 -3.52
C VAL A 330 13.50 -5.11 -4.81
N ARG A 331 12.26 -4.61 -4.71
CA ARG A 331 11.44 -4.32 -5.89
C ARG A 331 11.82 -2.99 -6.55
N LEU A 332 11.73 -2.89 -7.88
CA LEU A 332 11.56 -1.62 -8.57
C LEU A 332 10.08 -1.23 -8.48
N LEU A 333 9.78 -0.19 -7.72
CA LEU A 333 8.39 0.25 -7.47
C LEU A 333 7.84 1.09 -8.61
N GLY A 334 8.71 1.84 -9.29
CA GLY A 334 8.32 2.66 -10.43
C GLY A 334 9.49 3.38 -11.07
N GLU A 335 9.27 3.72 -12.34
CA GLU A 335 10.10 4.61 -13.14
C GLU A 335 9.23 5.83 -13.47
N LEU A 336 9.62 6.99 -12.95
CA LEU A 336 8.83 8.21 -13.05
C LEU A 336 9.43 9.15 -14.07
N PRO A 337 8.62 9.84 -14.86
CA PRO A 337 9.11 10.70 -15.92
C PRO A 337 9.71 12.02 -15.41
N LEU A 338 10.64 12.56 -16.17
CA LEU A 338 11.07 13.95 -16.08
C LEU A 338 10.16 14.78 -17.00
N ASP A 339 9.24 15.54 -16.40
CA ASP A 339 8.25 16.34 -17.12
C ASP A 339 8.07 17.71 -16.44
N GLY A 340 8.12 18.78 -17.22
CA GLY A 340 7.97 20.15 -16.74
C GLY A 340 6.62 20.43 -16.08
N HIS A 341 5.55 19.77 -16.56
CA HIS A 341 4.22 19.91 -15.96
C HIS A 341 4.15 19.33 -14.55
N ILE A 342 4.88 18.24 -14.26
CA ILE A 342 4.94 17.69 -12.89
C ILE A 342 5.48 18.74 -11.93
N ARG A 343 6.54 19.48 -12.33
CA ARG A 343 7.09 20.59 -11.53
C ARG A 343 6.06 21.71 -11.37
N GLU A 344 5.49 22.19 -12.48
CA GLU A 344 4.54 23.31 -12.46
C GLU A 344 3.30 23.01 -11.61
N GLU A 345 2.74 21.82 -11.75
CA GLU A 345 1.60 21.35 -10.97
C GLU A 345 1.93 21.26 -9.48
N THR A 346 3.10 20.71 -9.14
CA THR A 346 3.56 20.55 -7.77
C THR A 346 3.89 21.91 -7.12
N ASP A 347 4.62 22.77 -7.83
CA ASP A 347 4.93 24.14 -7.36
C ASP A 347 3.66 25.00 -7.22
N GLY A 348 2.64 24.72 -8.05
CA GLY A 348 1.32 25.34 -7.98
C GLY A 348 0.41 24.80 -6.86
N GLY A 349 0.90 23.92 -5.97
CA GLY A 349 0.14 23.37 -4.84
C GLY A 349 -0.91 22.32 -5.22
N ARG A 350 -0.83 21.77 -6.43
CA ARG A 350 -1.72 20.73 -6.96
C ARG A 350 -0.89 19.64 -7.64
N PRO A 351 -0.28 18.72 -6.88
CA PRO A 351 0.56 17.65 -7.45
C PRO A 351 -0.14 16.85 -8.55
N THR A 352 0.63 16.28 -9.44
CA THR A 352 0.18 15.64 -10.69
C THR A 352 -0.99 14.69 -10.55
N VAL A 353 -1.00 13.87 -9.50
CA VAL A 353 -2.09 12.92 -9.20
C VAL A 353 -3.43 13.63 -8.99
N VAL A 354 -3.42 14.89 -8.52
CA VAL A 354 -4.61 15.71 -8.30
C VAL A 354 -4.88 16.63 -9.47
N ALA A 355 -3.83 17.24 -10.03
CA ALA A 355 -3.98 18.22 -11.09
C ALA A 355 -4.46 17.60 -12.41
N ALA A 356 -3.94 16.41 -12.73
CA ALA A 356 -4.19 15.75 -14.01
C ALA A 356 -4.19 14.22 -13.87
N PRO A 357 -5.14 13.62 -13.11
CA PRO A 357 -5.15 12.18 -12.77
C PRO A 357 -5.19 11.27 -14.01
N GLU A 358 -5.84 11.73 -15.09
CA GLU A 358 -5.96 10.96 -16.34
C GLU A 358 -4.78 11.18 -17.32
N ALA A 359 -3.86 12.08 -17.00
CA ALA A 359 -2.73 12.35 -17.88
C ALA A 359 -1.74 11.16 -17.86
N PRO A 360 -1.09 10.85 -19.00
CA PRO A 360 -0.09 9.78 -19.07
C PRO A 360 1.01 9.89 -18.01
N ARG A 361 1.40 11.13 -17.63
CA ARG A 361 2.40 11.41 -16.59
C ARG A 361 1.95 11.06 -15.16
N ALA A 362 0.63 10.97 -14.88
CA ALA A 362 0.10 10.60 -13.58
C ALA A 362 0.06 9.08 -13.36
N ARG A 363 -0.15 8.31 -14.43
CA ARG A 363 -0.28 6.85 -14.36
C ARG A 363 0.88 6.15 -13.64
N PRO A 364 2.17 6.47 -13.88
CA PRO A 364 3.28 5.86 -13.16
C PRO A 364 3.23 6.08 -11.65
N TYR A 365 2.67 7.19 -11.16
CA TYR A 365 2.49 7.44 -9.73
C TYR A 365 1.42 6.52 -9.12
N PHE A 366 0.30 6.29 -9.81
CA PHE A 366 -0.73 5.35 -9.34
C PHE A 366 -0.20 3.91 -9.31
N GLU A 367 0.56 3.50 -10.33
CA GLU A 367 1.18 2.18 -10.38
C GLU A 367 2.25 2.01 -9.28
N MET A 368 3.11 3.01 -9.07
CA MET A 368 4.10 3.05 -8.00
C MET A 368 3.43 2.94 -6.63
N ALA A 369 2.36 3.69 -6.41
CA ALA A 369 1.61 3.66 -5.15
C ALA A 369 1.04 2.27 -4.88
N ARG A 370 0.44 1.63 -5.87
CA ARG A 370 -0.10 0.27 -5.75
C ARG A 370 1.01 -0.75 -5.48
N ARG A 371 2.13 -0.69 -6.22
CA ARG A 371 3.28 -1.57 -6.00
C ARG A 371 3.89 -1.40 -4.62
N THR A 372 3.96 -0.15 -4.12
CA THR A 372 4.49 0.14 -2.78
C THR A 372 3.60 -0.46 -1.69
N ALA A 373 2.29 -0.25 -1.78
CA ALA A 373 1.34 -0.82 -0.81
C ALA A 373 1.28 -2.35 -0.88
N ALA A 374 1.33 -2.93 -2.08
CA ALA A 374 1.40 -4.38 -2.26
C ALA A 374 2.70 -4.98 -1.71
N ALA A 375 3.86 -4.30 -1.89
CA ALA A 375 5.12 -4.70 -1.30
C ALA A 375 5.07 -4.70 0.24
N LEU A 376 4.36 -3.75 0.84
CA LEU A 376 4.12 -3.71 2.28
C LEU A 376 3.17 -4.83 2.70
N ALA A 377 2.08 -5.07 1.97
CA ALA A 377 1.08 -6.10 2.29
C ALA A 377 1.65 -7.52 2.39
N THR A 378 2.76 -7.81 1.70
CA THR A 378 3.47 -9.10 1.77
C THR A 378 4.41 -9.21 2.97
N ARG A 379 4.54 -8.17 3.82
CA ARG A 379 5.40 -8.19 5.01
C ARG A 379 4.72 -8.82 6.22
N ALA A 380 5.52 -9.12 7.26
CA ALA A 380 5.00 -9.63 8.52
C ALA A 380 4.02 -8.65 9.16
N ARG A 381 2.83 -9.15 9.50
CA ARG A 381 1.78 -8.36 10.15
C ARG A 381 2.12 -8.08 11.60
N ASP A 382 1.68 -6.95 12.12
CA ASP A 382 1.68 -6.72 13.56
C ASP A 382 0.61 -7.61 14.22
N ARG A 383 1.04 -8.47 15.13
CA ARG A 383 0.16 -9.35 15.92
C ARG A 383 0.14 -8.96 17.40
N SER A 384 0.68 -7.81 17.78
CA SER A 384 0.79 -7.38 19.17
C SER A 384 -0.56 -7.25 19.87
N SER A 385 -1.62 -6.95 19.12
CA SER A 385 -3.00 -6.86 19.63
C SER A 385 -3.70 -8.22 19.78
N VAL A 386 -3.17 -9.27 19.16
CA VAL A 386 -3.80 -10.62 19.15
C VAL A 386 -3.36 -11.44 20.34
N PHE A 387 -2.17 -11.20 20.90
CA PHE A 387 -1.68 -11.91 22.07
C PHE A 387 -1.92 -11.06 23.32
N PRO A 388 -2.73 -11.55 24.31
CA PRO A 388 -2.87 -10.88 25.60
C PRO A 388 -1.49 -10.81 26.29
N LYS A 389 -1.20 -9.65 26.91
CA LYS A 389 0.00 -9.54 27.76
C LYS A 389 -0.11 -10.57 28.89
N ILE A 390 0.81 -11.51 28.93
CA ILE A 390 0.99 -12.37 30.10
C ILE A 390 1.60 -11.49 31.17
N VAL A 391 0.79 -11.09 32.14
CA VAL A 391 1.27 -10.44 33.37
C VAL A 391 1.66 -11.57 34.31
N VAL A 392 2.95 -11.77 34.52
CA VAL A 392 3.43 -12.64 35.59
C VAL A 392 3.35 -11.83 36.88
N GLU A 393 2.36 -12.07 37.73
CA GLU A 393 2.35 -11.55 39.09
C GLU A 393 3.34 -12.42 39.89
N GLU A 394 4.43 -11.79 40.32
CA GLU A 394 5.32 -12.38 41.33
C GLU A 394 4.57 -12.40 42.68
N THR A 395 4.29 -13.60 43.18
CA THR A 395 3.76 -13.86 44.52
C THR A 395 4.86 -13.82 45.56
#